data_cb78e9069c343db3dce94bbdc2cebb6f
#
_entry.id   cb78e9069c343db3dce94bbdc2cebb6f
#
_cell.length_a   1.000
_cell.length_b   1.000
_cell.length_c   1.000
_cell.angle_alpha   90.00
_cell.angle_beta   90.00
_cell.angle_gamma   90.00
#
_symmetry.space_group_name_H-M   'P 1'
#
loop_
_entity.id
_entity.type
_entity.pdbx_description
1 polymer ?
#
loop_
_entity_poly.entity_id
_entity_poly.type
_entity_poly.pdbx_seq_one_letter_code
_entity_poly.pdbx_strand_id
1 'polypeptide(L)'
;MKKILFALITILSSVSCQQGMDEYDSSPRNNIKTLWNIIDQKYCFLTYKAETIGLDWNRVRAKYTAQVSPDMNSAQLFEVMSNMLAELQDGHVNLYYSADMSRYWSWHEDYPRNFSEDLQDRYLGTDYKIASGLKYRILDDNIGYVVYESFSSAIGDGNIDEVLYYLR
;
A
#
# COMPACT_ATOMS: atom_id res chain seq x y z
N MET A 1 52.04 7.28 28.48
CA MET A 1 51.06 8.20 27.85
C MET A 1 50.36 7.61 26.62
N LYS A 2 51.04 6.99 25.64
CA LYS A 2 50.42 6.39 24.44
C LYS A 2 49.40 5.27 24.71
N LYS A 3 49.62 4.43 25.74
CA LYS A 3 48.71 3.34 26.11
C LYS A 3 47.41 3.82 26.79
N ILE A 4 47.45 4.94 27.50
CA ILE A 4 46.26 5.54 28.14
C ILE A 4 45.37 6.21 27.05
N LEU A 5 45.99 6.83 26.06
CA LEU A 5 45.28 7.46 24.96
C LEU A 5 44.51 6.42 24.08
N PHE A 6 45.12 5.24 23.88
CA PHE A 6 44.46 4.13 23.13
C PHE A 6 43.25 3.56 23.89
N ALA A 7 43.36 3.42 25.22
CA ALA A 7 42.27 2.96 26.07
C ALA A 7 41.09 3.96 26.08
N LEU A 8 41.39 5.27 26.06
CA LEU A 8 40.35 6.31 26.01
C LEU A 8 39.60 6.35 24.68
N ILE A 9 40.29 6.12 23.57
CA ILE A 9 39.67 6.07 22.22
C ILE A 9 38.77 4.83 22.07
N THR A 10 39.17 3.68 22.66
CA THR A 10 38.35 2.46 22.63
C THR A 10 37.07 2.57 23.47
N ILE A 11 37.09 3.32 24.56
CA ILE A 11 35.92 3.57 25.40
C ILE A 11 34.94 4.54 24.73
N LEU A 12 35.44 5.55 24.00
CA LEU A 12 34.58 6.47 23.24
C LEU A 12 33.88 5.83 22.01
N SER A 13 34.48 4.81 21.40
CA SER A 13 33.86 4.11 20.28
C SER A 13 32.77 3.11 20.67
N SER A 14 32.74 2.68 21.95
CA SER A 14 31.68 1.77 22.44
C SER A 14 30.39 2.47 22.88
N VAL A 15 30.40 3.81 22.98
CA VAL A 15 29.20 4.59 23.37
C VAL A 15 28.37 5.02 22.15
N SER A 16 28.89 4.85 20.92
CA SER A 16 28.22 5.32 19.69
C SER A 16 27.10 4.43 19.17
N CYS A 17 26.83 3.26 19.76
CA CYS A 17 25.78 2.34 19.28
C CYS A 17 24.55 2.25 20.18
N GLN A 18 24.38 3.15 21.15
CA GLN A 18 23.19 3.19 22.00
C GLN A 18 22.32 4.43 21.76
N GLN A 19 22.38 5.03 20.60
CA GLN A 19 21.33 5.99 20.22
C GLN A 19 20.08 5.23 19.78
N GLY A 20 19.17 5.04 20.74
CA GLY A 20 17.73 5.01 20.53
C GLY A 20 17.22 3.88 19.65
N MET A 21 17.25 2.65 20.12
CA MET A 21 16.01 1.89 19.97
C MET A 21 15.08 2.44 21.06
N ASP A 22 14.39 3.53 20.73
CA ASP A 22 13.23 3.93 21.50
C ASP A 22 12.33 2.69 21.54
N GLU A 23 12.07 2.20 22.74
CA GLU A 23 11.20 1.05 22.96
C GLU A 23 9.87 1.42 22.32
N TYR A 24 9.52 0.72 21.20
CA TYR A 24 8.31 1.02 20.46
C TYR A 24 7.11 0.85 21.38
N ASP A 25 6.45 1.95 21.70
CA ASP A 25 5.21 1.92 22.46
C ASP A 25 4.09 1.29 21.60
N SER A 26 3.86 -0.02 21.83
CA SER A 26 2.83 -0.80 21.15
C SER A 26 1.43 -0.60 21.74
N SER A 27 1.24 0.39 22.62
CA SER A 27 -0.08 0.66 23.19
C SER A 27 -1.12 0.98 22.12
N PRO A 28 -2.39 0.59 22.32
CA PRO A 28 -3.45 0.90 21.38
C PRO A 28 -3.54 2.39 21.00
N ARG A 29 -3.33 3.27 21.97
CA ARG A 29 -3.35 4.73 21.74
C ARG A 29 -2.19 5.20 20.87
N ASN A 30 -0.99 4.64 21.05
CA ASN A 30 0.14 5.01 20.22
C ASN A 30 0.02 4.44 18.81
N ASN A 31 -0.57 3.26 18.64
CA ASN A 31 -0.85 2.70 17.32
C ASN A 31 -1.79 3.58 16.49
N ILE A 32 -2.89 4.07 17.09
CA ILE A 32 -3.80 5.05 16.43
C ILE A 32 -3.07 6.34 16.05
N LYS A 33 -2.26 6.87 16.97
CA LYS A 33 -1.47 8.09 16.72
C LYS A 33 -0.48 7.88 15.57
N THR A 34 0.19 6.76 15.57
CA THR A 34 1.17 6.40 14.54
C THR A 34 0.50 6.24 13.18
N LEU A 35 -0.63 5.51 13.11
CA LEU A 35 -1.40 5.37 11.88
C LEU A 35 -1.87 6.73 11.34
N TRP A 36 -2.42 7.57 12.21
CA TRP A 36 -2.85 8.91 11.83
C TRP A 36 -1.69 9.74 11.25
N ASN A 37 -0.52 9.72 11.90
CA ASN A 37 0.67 10.43 11.43
C ASN A 37 1.17 9.91 10.08
N ILE A 38 1.13 8.59 9.86
CA ILE A 38 1.53 7.99 8.58
C ILE A 38 0.65 8.52 7.45
N ILE A 39 -0.65 8.52 7.64
CA ILE A 39 -1.59 9.05 6.65
C ILE A 39 -1.39 10.56 6.46
N ASP A 40 -1.29 11.32 7.54
CA ASP A 40 -1.08 12.77 7.49
C ASP A 40 0.16 13.17 6.68
N GLN A 41 1.25 12.40 6.82
CA GLN A 41 2.54 12.70 6.18
C GLN A 41 2.73 12.05 4.81
N LYS A 42 2.04 10.94 4.51
CA LYS A 42 2.31 10.11 3.34
C LYS A 42 1.17 10.03 2.35
N TYR A 43 -0.07 10.24 2.77
CA TYR A 43 -1.22 10.16 1.88
C TYR A 43 -1.39 11.45 1.08
N CYS A 44 -1.17 11.38 -0.22
CA CYS A 44 -1.10 12.56 -1.09
C CYS A 44 -2.46 13.19 -1.41
N PHE A 45 -3.58 12.52 -1.11
CA PHE A 45 -4.92 12.99 -1.48
C PHE A 45 -5.71 13.64 -0.34
N LEU A 46 -5.11 13.97 0.82
CA LEU A 46 -5.85 14.59 1.94
C LEU A 46 -6.54 15.89 1.54
N THR A 47 -5.86 16.78 0.82
CA THR A 47 -6.45 18.05 0.33
C THR A 47 -7.61 17.75 -0.64
N TYR A 48 -7.43 16.85 -1.58
CA TYR A 48 -8.49 16.45 -2.51
C TYR A 48 -9.71 15.87 -1.78
N LYS A 49 -9.50 15.02 -0.77
CA LYS A 49 -10.58 14.45 0.04
C LYS A 49 -11.28 15.51 0.90
N ALA A 50 -10.56 16.49 1.41
CA ALA A 50 -11.17 17.62 2.12
C ALA A 50 -12.11 18.42 1.21
N GLU A 51 -11.72 18.66 -0.04
CA GLU A 51 -12.52 19.40 -1.03
C GLU A 51 -13.72 18.60 -1.56
N THR A 52 -13.55 17.30 -1.80
CA THR A 52 -14.58 16.48 -2.49
C THR A 52 -15.60 15.84 -1.57
N ILE A 53 -15.19 15.40 -0.37
CA ILE A 53 -16.05 14.72 0.60
C ILE A 53 -16.10 15.41 1.97
N GLY A 54 -15.47 16.59 2.11
CA GLY A 54 -15.45 17.35 3.36
C GLY A 54 -14.64 16.67 4.47
N LEU A 55 -13.62 15.85 4.12
CA LEU A 55 -12.80 15.15 5.09
C LEU A 55 -11.98 16.12 5.93
N ASP A 56 -12.16 16.10 7.25
CA ASP A 56 -11.31 16.75 8.23
C ASP A 56 -10.47 15.67 8.95
N TRP A 57 -9.22 15.49 8.53
CA TRP A 57 -8.36 14.45 9.06
C TRP A 57 -8.02 14.64 10.55
N ASN A 58 -7.98 15.88 11.05
CA ASN A 58 -7.83 16.16 12.48
C ASN A 58 -9.07 15.76 13.29
N ARG A 59 -10.25 15.99 12.74
CA ARG A 59 -11.51 15.55 13.36
C ARG A 59 -11.61 14.03 13.38
N VAL A 60 -11.16 13.34 12.32
CA VAL A 60 -11.03 11.88 12.28
C VAL A 60 -10.12 11.39 13.40
N ARG A 61 -8.96 12.01 13.60
CA ARG A 61 -8.06 11.69 14.72
C ARG A 61 -8.78 11.75 16.07
N ALA A 62 -9.45 12.84 16.34
CA ALA A 62 -10.15 13.03 17.61
C ALA A 62 -11.24 11.97 17.82
N LYS A 63 -12.04 11.69 16.78
CA LYS A 63 -13.11 10.68 16.77
C LYS A 63 -12.58 9.28 17.12
N TYR A 64 -11.51 8.84 16.48
CA TYR A 64 -11.01 7.46 16.65
C TYR A 64 -10.09 7.31 17.86
N THR A 65 -9.35 8.34 18.25
CA THR A 65 -8.59 8.31 19.52
C THR A 65 -9.52 8.17 20.74
N ALA A 66 -10.70 8.75 20.70
CA ALA A 66 -11.70 8.64 21.77
C ALA A 66 -12.29 7.22 21.91
N GLN A 67 -12.20 6.39 20.88
CA GLN A 67 -12.72 5.02 20.89
C GLN A 67 -11.71 4.00 21.46
N VAL A 68 -10.44 4.39 21.62
CA VAL A 68 -9.38 3.47 22.02
C VAL A 68 -9.28 3.35 23.53
N SER A 69 -9.41 2.11 24.04
CA SER A 69 -9.15 1.72 25.41
C SER A 69 -7.78 1.04 25.54
N PRO A 70 -7.06 1.20 26.69
CA PRO A 70 -5.83 0.47 26.95
C PRO A 70 -5.98 -1.05 26.95
N ASP A 71 -7.19 -1.56 27.23
CA ASP A 71 -7.48 -2.99 27.35
C ASP A 71 -7.89 -3.64 26.03
N MET A 72 -7.89 -2.90 24.93
CA MET A 72 -8.23 -3.44 23.62
C MET A 72 -7.23 -4.51 23.17
N ASN A 73 -7.78 -5.65 22.73
CA ASN A 73 -6.98 -6.65 22.03
C ASN A 73 -6.72 -6.23 20.57
N SER A 74 -5.84 -6.96 19.89
CA SER A 74 -5.42 -6.62 18.53
C SER A 74 -6.57 -6.58 17.51
N ALA A 75 -7.58 -7.46 17.65
CA ALA A 75 -8.72 -7.48 16.74
C ALA A 75 -9.62 -6.24 16.92
N GLN A 76 -9.90 -5.87 18.17
CA GLN A 76 -10.66 -4.66 18.47
C GLN A 76 -9.94 -3.39 18.00
N LEU A 77 -8.63 -3.33 18.22
CA LEU A 77 -7.82 -2.21 17.74
C LEU A 77 -7.81 -2.15 16.20
N PHE A 78 -7.66 -3.30 15.54
CA PHE A 78 -7.73 -3.40 14.08
C PHE A 78 -9.05 -2.85 13.54
N GLU A 79 -10.18 -3.18 14.16
CA GLU A 79 -11.49 -2.66 13.76
C GLU A 79 -11.57 -1.13 13.84
N VAL A 80 -11.10 -0.55 14.96
CA VAL A 80 -11.06 0.91 15.13
C VAL A 80 -10.16 1.57 14.08
N MET A 81 -8.98 1.01 13.84
CA MET A 81 -8.02 1.52 12.84
C MET A 81 -8.56 1.39 11.41
N SER A 82 -9.24 0.28 11.12
CA SER A 82 -9.87 0.04 9.81
C SER A 82 -10.98 1.05 9.53
N ASN A 83 -11.84 1.28 10.52
CA ASN A 83 -12.90 2.28 10.42
C ASN A 83 -12.34 3.70 10.27
N MET A 84 -11.21 4.01 10.91
CA MET A 84 -10.50 5.28 10.72
C MET A 84 -10.01 5.45 9.29
N LEU A 85 -9.43 4.42 8.67
CA LEU A 85 -8.97 4.45 7.28
C LEU A 85 -10.14 4.52 6.28
N ALA A 86 -11.29 3.92 6.61
CA ALA A 86 -12.48 3.96 5.76
C ALA A 86 -13.02 5.39 5.55
N GLU A 87 -12.73 6.33 6.44
CA GLU A 87 -13.08 7.75 6.26
C GLU A 87 -12.41 8.38 5.02
N LEU A 88 -11.28 7.80 4.58
CA LEU A 88 -10.60 8.24 3.35
C LEU A 88 -11.38 7.90 2.08
N GLN A 89 -12.31 6.94 2.16
CA GLN A 89 -13.04 6.42 0.99
C GLN A 89 -12.10 6.09 -0.18
N ASP A 90 -11.04 5.32 0.11
CA ASP A 90 -10.00 4.97 -0.87
C ASP A 90 -9.68 3.47 -0.81
N GLY A 91 -9.96 2.75 -1.89
CA GLY A 91 -9.72 1.31 -2.01
C GLY A 91 -8.24 0.93 -2.07
N HIS A 92 -7.31 1.90 -2.22
CA HIS A 92 -5.87 1.66 -2.23
C HIS A 92 -5.24 1.73 -0.84
N VAL A 93 -5.96 2.28 0.15
CA VAL A 93 -5.49 2.33 1.53
C VAL A 93 -5.95 1.09 2.27
N ASN A 94 -5.00 0.23 2.63
CA ASN A 94 -5.28 -1.06 3.26
C ASN A 94 -4.50 -1.21 4.56
N LEU A 95 -5.15 -1.77 5.58
CA LEU A 95 -4.54 -2.21 6.82
C LEU A 95 -4.56 -3.73 6.88
N TYR A 96 -3.40 -4.32 7.17
CA TYR A 96 -3.26 -5.77 7.30
C TYR A 96 -3.06 -6.15 8.76
N TYR A 97 -3.76 -7.18 9.17
CA TYR A 97 -3.60 -7.86 10.44
C TYR A 97 -3.48 -9.37 10.17
N SER A 98 -2.86 -10.13 11.05
CA SER A 98 -2.59 -11.56 10.81
C SER A 98 -3.84 -12.40 10.49
N ALA A 99 -5.01 -11.97 10.91
CA ALA A 99 -6.28 -12.65 10.71
C ALA A 99 -7.22 -11.95 9.72
N ASP A 100 -6.93 -10.68 9.32
CA ASP A 100 -7.85 -9.90 8.49
C ASP A 100 -7.14 -8.77 7.72
N MET A 101 -7.85 -8.22 6.73
CA MET A 101 -7.42 -7.08 5.93
C MET A 101 -8.58 -6.11 5.75
N SER A 102 -8.36 -4.85 6.12
CA SER A 102 -9.34 -3.80 5.85
C SER A 102 -9.19 -3.27 4.43
N ARG A 103 -10.32 -2.95 3.80
CA ARG A 103 -10.37 -2.30 2.49
C ARG A 103 -11.70 -1.55 2.32
N TYR A 104 -11.63 -0.36 1.74
CA TYR A 104 -12.84 0.35 1.34
C TYR A 104 -13.30 -0.13 -0.05
N TRP A 105 -14.44 -0.82 -0.12
CA TRP A 105 -14.96 -1.42 -1.35
C TRP A 105 -16.13 -0.67 -1.99
N SER A 106 -16.77 0.28 -1.27
CA SER A 106 -18.00 0.94 -1.72
C SER A 106 -17.85 1.75 -3.02
N TRP A 107 -16.63 2.05 -3.43
CA TRP A 107 -16.37 2.71 -4.71
C TRP A 107 -16.92 1.92 -5.92
N HIS A 108 -17.06 0.60 -5.81
CA HIS A 108 -17.66 -0.23 -6.85
C HIS A 108 -19.15 0.06 -7.08
N GLU A 109 -19.85 0.56 -6.06
CA GLU A 109 -21.27 0.90 -6.13
C GLU A 109 -21.46 2.20 -6.90
N ASP A 110 -20.58 3.18 -6.66
CA ASP A 110 -20.63 4.49 -7.29
C ASP A 110 -20.02 4.50 -8.71
N TYR A 111 -19.05 3.62 -8.95
CA TYR A 111 -18.28 3.55 -10.20
C TYR A 111 -18.31 2.14 -10.77
N PRO A 112 -19.37 1.77 -11.51
CA PRO A 112 -19.48 0.46 -12.12
C PRO A 112 -18.34 0.21 -13.10
N ARG A 113 -17.94 -1.05 -13.26
CA ARG A 113 -16.87 -1.45 -14.18
C ARG A 113 -17.22 -1.00 -15.59
N ASN A 114 -16.29 -0.32 -16.24
CA ASN A 114 -16.35 0.02 -17.66
C ASN A 114 -15.60 -1.01 -18.54
N PHE A 115 -15.26 -2.17 -17.98
CA PHE A 115 -14.60 -3.27 -18.68
C PHE A 115 -15.59 -4.36 -19.06
N SER A 116 -15.47 -4.88 -20.27
CA SER A 116 -16.26 -6.00 -20.80
C SER A 116 -15.32 -7.02 -21.45
N GLU A 117 -15.36 -8.26 -20.99
CA GLU A 117 -14.63 -9.38 -21.57
C GLU A 117 -15.07 -9.64 -23.02
N ASP A 118 -16.37 -9.57 -23.30
CA ASP A 118 -16.91 -9.73 -24.67
C ASP A 118 -16.34 -8.69 -25.65
N LEU A 119 -16.15 -7.44 -25.18
CA LEU A 119 -15.54 -6.41 -26.00
C LEU A 119 -14.04 -6.65 -26.15
N GLN A 120 -13.35 -7.07 -25.10
CA GLN A 120 -11.95 -7.44 -25.17
C GLN A 120 -11.72 -8.58 -26.17
N ASP A 121 -12.50 -9.65 -26.09
CA ASP A 121 -12.41 -10.80 -26.99
C ASP A 121 -12.74 -10.43 -28.43
N ARG A 122 -13.67 -9.51 -28.63
CA ARG A 122 -14.01 -9.01 -29.98
C ARG A 122 -12.86 -8.26 -30.63
N TYR A 123 -12.12 -7.44 -29.87
CA TYR A 123 -11.05 -6.60 -30.42
C TYR A 123 -9.69 -7.25 -30.33
N LEU A 124 -9.40 -7.98 -29.24
CA LEU A 124 -8.14 -8.68 -29.06
C LEU A 124 -8.14 -10.04 -29.77
N GLY A 125 -9.32 -10.68 -29.93
CA GLY A 125 -9.46 -12.09 -30.32
C GLY A 125 -9.12 -13.01 -29.14
N THR A 126 -9.28 -14.32 -29.39
CA THR A 126 -9.02 -15.36 -28.38
C THR A 126 -7.75 -16.16 -28.69
N ASP A 127 -7.06 -15.85 -29.78
CA ASP A 127 -5.86 -16.52 -30.30
C ASP A 127 -4.54 -15.86 -29.89
N TYR A 128 -4.56 -15.15 -28.77
CA TYR A 128 -3.38 -14.48 -28.22
C TYR A 128 -2.38 -15.48 -27.62
N LYS A 129 -1.11 -15.08 -27.55
CA LYS A 129 -0.04 -15.78 -26.85
C LYS A 129 0.01 -15.36 -25.37
N ILE A 130 0.57 -16.22 -24.54
CA ILE A 130 0.73 -15.95 -23.10
C ILE A 130 2.19 -16.17 -22.71
N ALA A 131 2.81 -15.16 -22.09
CA ALA A 131 4.09 -15.25 -21.41
C ALA A 131 3.92 -14.81 -19.96
N SER A 132 3.86 -15.77 -19.02
CA SER A 132 3.54 -15.54 -17.62
C SER A 132 2.20 -14.82 -17.45
N GLY A 133 2.13 -13.63 -16.93
CA GLY A 133 0.89 -12.85 -16.77
C GLY A 133 0.54 -11.94 -17.95
N LEU A 134 1.30 -12.00 -19.04
CA LEU A 134 1.09 -11.17 -20.23
C LEU A 134 0.34 -11.92 -21.30
N LYS A 135 -0.77 -11.35 -21.80
CA LYS A 135 -1.43 -11.78 -23.02
C LYS A 135 -1.00 -10.84 -24.15
N TYR A 136 -0.61 -11.36 -25.32
CA TYR A 136 -0.10 -10.51 -26.40
C TYR A 136 -0.37 -11.11 -27.78
N ARG A 137 -0.53 -10.21 -28.76
CA ARG A 137 -0.63 -10.54 -30.17
C ARG A 137 -0.33 -9.30 -31.04
N ILE A 138 -0.15 -9.55 -32.34
CA ILE A 138 -0.18 -8.48 -33.34
C ILE A 138 -1.61 -8.39 -33.86
N LEU A 139 -2.22 -7.22 -33.72
CA LEU A 139 -3.52 -6.89 -34.28
C LEU A 139 -3.38 -6.52 -35.77
N ASP A 140 -4.53 -6.37 -36.44
CA ASP A 140 -4.57 -5.78 -37.78
C ASP A 140 -3.83 -4.43 -37.78
N ASP A 141 -3.36 -3.99 -38.94
CA ASP A 141 -2.54 -2.78 -39.08
C ASP A 141 -1.14 -2.84 -38.38
N ASN A 142 -0.66 -4.03 -38.07
CA ASN A 142 0.66 -4.26 -37.48
C ASN A 142 0.84 -3.56 -36.11
N ILE A 143 -0.21 -3.59 -35.28
CA ILE A 143 -0.18 -3.04 -33.93
C ILE A 143 0.17 -4.16 -32.93
N GLY A 144 1.28 -4.03 -32.20
CA GLY A 144 1.60 -4.88 -31.08
C GLY A 144 0.69 -4.57 -29.89
N TYR A 145 -0.09 -5.55 -29.45
CA TYR A 145 -1.00 -5.40 -28.31
C TYR A 145 -0.60 -6.31 -27.17
N VAL A 146 -0.46 -5.75 -25.99
CA VAL A 146 -0.08 -6.47 -24.75
C VAL A 146 -1.07 -6.12 -23.65
N VAL A 147 -1.60 -7.13 -22.97
CA VAL A 147 -2.44 -6.96 -21.79
C VAL A 147 -1.74 -7.50 -20.56
N TYR A 148 -1.70 -6.70 -19.52
CA TYR A 148 -1.26 -7.08 -18.18
C TYR A 148 -2.38 -6.78 -17.19
N GLU A 149 -3.08 -7.82 -16.74
CA GLU A 149 -4.31 -7.68 -15.95
C GLU A 149 -4.03 -7.45 -14.46
N SER A 150 -2.86 -7.83 -13.98
CA SER A 150 -2.55 -7.75 -12.54
C SER A 150 -1.09 -7.46 -12.26
N PHE A 151 -0.82 -6.35 -11.58
CA PHE A 151 0.51 -5.99 -11.09
C PHE A 151 0.93 -6.76 -9.83
N SER A 152 0.15 -7.74 -9.38
CA SER A 152 0.48 -8.61 -8.25
C SER A 152 1.38 -9.78 -8.63
N SER A 153 1.46 -10.14 -9.91
CA SER A 153 2.28 -11.23 -10.41
C SER A 153 3.63 -10.71 -10.88
N ALA A 154 4.71 -11.33 -10.41
CA ALA A 154 6.04 -11.02 -10.92
C ALA A 154 6.15 -11.46 -12.40
N ILE A 155 6.57 -10.54 -13.25
CA ILE A 155 6.93 -10.81 -14.63
C ILE A 155 8.46 -10.89 -14.65
N GLY A 156 9.01 -12.04 -15.05
CA GLY A 156 10.46 -12.19 -15.22
C GLY A 156 10.96 -11.49 -16.50
N ASP A 157 12.21 -11.07 -16.50
CA ASP A 157 12.84 -10.40 -17.65
C ASP A 157 12.72 -11.22 -18.94
N GLY A 158 12.89 -12.56 -18.87
CA GLY A 158 12.72 -13.43 -20.03
C GLY A 158 11.31 -13.45 -20.63
N ASN A 159 10.28 -13.17 -19.84
CA ASN A 159 8.91 -13.08 -20.33
C ASN A 159 8.67 -11.77 -21.11
N ILE A 160 9.28 -10.70 -20.66
CA ILE A 160 9.24 -9.40 -21.38
C ILE A 160 10.01 -9.52 -22.69
N ASP A 161 11.18 -10.14 -22.67
CA ASP A 161 12.00 -10.37 -23.86
C ASP A 161 11.27 -11.23 -24.92
N GLU A 162 10.54 -12.25 -24.49
CA GLU A 162 9.70 -13.08 -25.38
C GLU A 162 8.64 -12.23 -26.07
N VAL A 163 7.91 -11.39 -25.31
CA VAL A 163 6.89 -10.51 -25.87
C VAL A 163 7.49 -9.52 -26.85
N LEU A 164 8.60 -8.86 -26.48
CA LEU A 164 9.27 -7.89 -27.34
C LEU A 164 9.83 -8.53 -28.63
N TYR A 165 10.37 -9.75 -28.51
CA TYR A 165 10.84 -10.50 -29.67
C TYR A 165 9.73 -10.83 -30.65
N TYR A 166 8.54 -11.20 -30.12
CA TYR A 166 7.39 -11.53 -30.96
C TYR A 166 6.78 -10.30 -31.65
N LEU A 167 6.78 -9.15 -30.97
CA LEU A 167 6.19 -7.90 -31.47
C LEU A 167 7.15 -7.09 -32.37
N ARG A 168 8.37 -7.54 -32.56
CA ARG A 168 9.41 -6.90 -33.37
C ARG A 168 9.26 -7.18 -34.85
#